data_f5380b30063ebd9a7a0ac1a46cd2a060
#
_entry.id   f5380b30063ebd9a7a0ac1a46cd2a060
#
_cell.length_a   1.000
_cell.length_b   1.000
_cell.length_c   1.000
_cell.angle_alpha   90.00
_cell.angle_beta   90.00
_cell.angle_gamma   90.00
#
_symmetry.space_group_name_H-M   'P 1'
#
loop_
_entity.id
_entity.type
_entity.pdbx_description
1 polymer ?
#
loop_
_entity_poly.entity_id
_entity_poly.type
_entity_poly.pdbx_seq_one_letter_code
_entity_poly.pdbx_strand_id
1 'polypeptide(L)'
;MRETVAILLEPDASPGVLPPSGTELETLTATLRGHIEVLIPEVQKAAGKLKKTTVTRQEALSCAWEARSRLHADPNSGYGGTLGHARRLARSLNALCNYVERLGGERS
;
A
#
# COMPACT_ATOMS: atom_id res chain seq x y z
N MET A 1 -1.32 1.72 -10.46
CA MET A 1 -1.15 1.28 -9.06
C MET A 1 -2.27 0.36 -8.58
N ARG A 2 -3.53 0.71 -8.81
CA ARG A 2 -4.65 -0.12 -8.35
C ARG A 2 -4.71 -1.49 -9.01
N GLU A 3 -4.29 -1.60 -10.24
CA GLU A 3 -4.26 -2.89 -10.95
C GLU A 3 -3.32 -3.88 -10.27
N THR A 4 -2.16 -3.40 -9.82
CA THR A 4 -1.19 -4.23 -9.10
C THR A 4 -1.76 -4.69 -7.76
N VAL A 5 -2.47 -3.79 -7.07
CA VAL A 5 -3.15 -4.09 -5.80
C VAL A 5 -4.23 -5.15 -6.03
N ALA A 6 -5.05 -4.98 -7.07
CA ALA A 6 -6.15 -5.90 -7.37
C ALA A 6 -5.67 -7.33 -7.59
N ILE A 7 -4.53 -7.51 -8.26
CA ILE A 7 -3.95 -8.84 -8.51
C ILE A 7 -3.70 -9.60 -7.20
N LEU A 8 -3.29 -8.88 -6.15
CA LEU A 8 -2.93 -9.50 -4.87
C LEU A 8 -4.06 -9.54 -3.86
N LEU A 9 -5.01 -8.62 -3.96
CA LEU A 9 -6.09 -8.49 -2.97
C LEU A 9 -7.42 -9.07 -3.42
N GLU A 10 -7.54 -9.56 -4.65
CA GLU A 10 -8.77 -10.18 -5.10
C GLU A 10 -9.02 -11.48 -4.30
N PRO A 11 -10.02 -11.49 -3.39
CA PRO A 11 -10.23 -12.65 -2.53
C PRO A 11 -10.80 -13.84 -3.27
N ASP A 12 -11.42 -13.61 -4.41
CA ASP A 12 -12.09 -14.62 -5.21
C ASP A 12 -11.30 -14.96 -6.46
N ALA A 13 -9.99 -15.08 -6.32
CA ALA A 13 -9.18 -15.62 -7.39
C ALA A 13 -9.89 -16.88 -7.88
N SER A 14 -10.29 -16.88 -9.15
CA SER A 14 -11.05 -18.00 -9.73
C SER A 14 -10.40 -19.33 -9.40
N PRO A 15 -11.18 -20.36 -9.08
CA PRO A 15 -10.60 -21.69 -8.88
C PRO A 15 -9.72 -22.05 -10.08
N GLY A 16 -8.46 -22.32 -9.86
CA GLY A 16 -7.51 -22.62 -10.93
C GLY A 16 -6.54 -21.51 -11.28
N VAL A 17 -6.71 -20.32 -10.72
CA VAL A 17 -5.68 -19.27 -10.86
C VAL A 17 -4.54 -19.60 -9.90
N LEU A 18 -3.39 -19.89 -10.47
CA LEU A 18 -2.20 -20.19 -9.68
C LEU A 18 -1.66 -18.92 -9.03
N PRO A 19 -1.15 -19.01 -7.80
CA PRO A 19 -0.46 -17.88 -7.20
C PRO A 19 0.73 -17.46 -8.09
N PRO A 20 1.15 -16.18 -8.03
CA PRO A 20 2.29 -15.73 -8.80
C PRO A 20 3.53 -16.59 -8.56
N SER A 21 4.29 -16.86 -9.59
CA SER A 21 5.58 -17.54 -9.46
C SER A 21 6.54 -16.66 -8.62
N GLY A 22 7.64 -17.27 -8.17
CA GLY A 22 8.66 -16.54 -7.40
C GLY A 22 9.15 -15.28 -8.12
N THR A 23 9.42 -15.39 -9.43
CA THR A 23 9.87 -14.26 -10.25
C THR A 23 8.77 -13.20 -10.41
N GLU A 24 7.54 -13.63 -10.69
CA GLU A 24 6.41 -12.71 -10.78
C GLU A 24 6.15 -12.02 -9.46
N LEU A 25 6.26 -12.75 -8.36
CA LEU A 25 6.07 -12.20 -7.03
C LEU A 25 7.13 -11.15 -6.70
N GLU A 26 8.39 -11.41 -7.07
CA GLU A 26 9.47 -10.43 -6.89
C GLU A 26 9.19 -9.16 -7.67
N THR A 27 8.74 -9.29 -8.92
CA THR A 27 8.41 -8.14 -9.76
C THR A 27 7.24 -7.35 -9.17
N LEU A 28 6.18 -8.04 -8.74
CA LEU A 28 5.03 -7.39 -8.11
C LEU A 28 5.45 -6.67 -6.83
N THR A 29 6.25 -7.32 -6.01
CA THR A 29 6.73 -6.74 -4.75
C THR A 29 7.55 -5.48 -5.03
N ALA A 30 8.48 -5.52 -5.98
CA ALA A 30 9.29 -4.37 -6.36
C ALA A 30 8.43 -3.21 -6.86
N THR A 31 7.41 -3.53 -7.67
CA THR A 31 6.46 -2.53 -8.17
C THR A 31 5.68 -1.90 -7.03
N LEU A 32 5.17 -2.71 -6.11
CA LEU A 32 4.45 -2.21 -4.93
C LEU A 32 5.33 -1.29 -4.09
N ARG A 33 6.56 -1.70 -3.83
CA ARG A 33 7.50 -0.90 -3.05
C ARG A 33 7.76 0.45 -3.72
N GLY A 34 7.97 0.46 -5.03
CA GLY A 34 8.19 1.69 -5.78
C GLY A 34 7.01 2.64 -5.68
N HIS A 35 5.79 2.13 -5.84
CA HIS A 35 4.58 2.94 -5.72
C HIS A 35 4.40 3.48 -4.30
N ILE A 36 4.63 2.65 -3.29
CA ILE A 36 4.53 3.07 -1.89
C ILE A 36 5.54 4.19 -1.60
N GLU A 37 6.78 4.05 -2.05
CA GLU A 37 7.82 5.06 -1.85
C GLU A 37 7.44 6.41 -2.45
N VAL A 38 6.74 6.41 -3.59
CA VAL A 38 6.25 7.62 -4.22
C VAL A 38 5.07 8.22 -3.45
N LEU A 39 4.14 7.38 -2.99
CA LEU A 39 2.90 7.86 -2.36
C LEU A 39 3.07 8.31 -0.92
N ILE A 40 4.03 7.77 -0.17
CA ILE A 40 4.25 8.20 1.22
C ILE A 40 4.42 9.72 1.32
N PRO A 41 5.36 10.34 0.58
CA PRO A 41 5.50 11.80 0.67
C PRO A 41 4.27 12.55 0.15
N GLU A 42 3.56 12.01 -0.83
CA GLU A 42 2.34 12.63 -1.33
C GLU A 42 1.25 12.67 -0.27
N VAL A 43 1.06 11.57 0.46
CA VAL A 43 0.09 11.50 1.55
C VAL A 43 0.51 12.43 2.68
N GLN A 44 1.79 12.45 3.04
CA GLN A 44 2.31 13.33 4.10
C GLN A 44 2.11 14.79 3.75
N LYS A 45 2.38 15.17 2.51
CA LYS A 45 2.20 16.54 2.02
C LYS A 45 0.73 16.96 2.06
N ALA A 46 -0.15 16.10 1.56
CA ALA A 46 -1.57 16.37 1.55
C ALA A 46 -2.14 16.46 2.97
N ALA A 47 -1.74 15.55 3.85
CA ALA A 47 -2.16 15.56 5.25
C ALA A 47 -1.66 16.80 5.99
N GLY A 48 -0.45 17.27 5.66
CA GLY A 48 0.13 18.45 6.25
C GLY A 48 -0.65 19.72 5.99
N LYS A 49 -1.52 19.74 4.98
CA LYS A 49 -2.38 20.86 4.66
C LYS A 49 -3.65 20.90 5.51
N LEU A 50 -3.95 19.81 6.21
CA LEU A 50 -5.10 19.74 7.09
C LEU A 50 -4.76 20.32 8.47
N LYS A 51 -5.79 20.74 9.21
CA LYS A 51 -5.61 21.22 10.57
C LYS A 51 -5.07 20.11 11.47
N LYS A 52 -4.20 20.46 12.41
CA LYS A 52 -3.55 19.50 13.30
C LYS A 52 -4.53 18.66 14.13
N THR A 53 -5.72 19.19 14.38
CA THR A 53 -6.74 18.51 15.18
C THR A 53 -7.62 17.58 14.38
N THR A 54 -7.44 17.50 13.06
CA THR A 54 -8.27 16.67 12.18
C THR A 54 -7.90 15.20 12.33
N VAL A 55 -8.91 14.36 12.59
CA VAL A 55 -8.72 12.92 12.70
C VAL A 55 -8.19 12.36 11.39
N THR A 56 -8.71 12.81 10.27
CA THR A 56 -8.26 12.36 8.94
C THR A 56 -6.76 12.60 8.74
N ARG A 57 -6.23 13.74 9.22
CA ARG A 57 -4.80 14.02 9.16
C ARG A 57 -3.99 12.99 9.94
N GLN A 58 -4.42 12.70 11.16
CA GLN A 58 -3.72 11.73 12.01
C GLN A 58 -3.76 10.33 11.40
N GLU A 59 -4.92 9.93 10.89
CA GLU A 59 -5.07 8.63 10.23
C GLU A 59 -4.19 8.51 8.99
N ALA A 60 -4.14 9.56 8.17
CA ALA A 60 -3.32 9.57 6.96
C ALA A 60 -1.83 9.49 7.29
N LEU A 61 -1.38 10.23 8.29
CA LEU A 61 0.02 10.20 8.73
C LEU A 61 0.39 8.84 9.33
N SER A 62 -0.52 8.24 10.09
CA SER A 62 -0.33 6.90 10.64
C SER A 62 -0.23 5.86 9.53
N CYS A 63 -1.07 5.96 8.51
CA CYS A 63 -1.04 5.10 7.36
C CYS A 63 0.29 5.20 6.61
N ALA A 64 0.79 6.40 6.40
CA ALA A 64 2.08 6.63 5.75
C ALA A 64 3.23 6.04 6.58
N TRP A 65 3.18 6.22 7.89
CA TRP A 65 4.19 5.68 8.79
C TRP A 65 4.19 4.15 8.78
N GLU A 66 3.01 3.56 8.84
CA GLU A 66 2.86 2.11 8.80
C GLU A 66 3.37 1.54 7.46
N ALA A 67 3.06 2.20 6.36
CA ALA A 67 3.55 1.79 5.05
C ALA A 67 5.07 1.83 4.98
N ARG A 68 5.68 2.88 5.53
CA ARG A 68 7.13 3.01 5.60
C ARG A 68 7.73 1.87 6.43
N SER A 69 7.13 1.55 7.55
CA SER A 69 7.58 0.45 8.41
C SER A 69 7.56 -0.88 7.64
N ARG A 70 6.53 -1.10 6.84
CA ARG A 70 6.42 -2.32 6.04
C ARG A 70 7.47 -2.40 4.94
N LEU A 71 7.91 -1.26 4.39
CA LEU A 71 9.00 -1.25 3.42
C LEU A 71 10.31 -1.76 4.01
N HIS A 72 10.51 -1.56 5.29
CA HIS A 72 11.73 -1.97 5.99
C HIS A 72 11.61 -3.35 6.65
N ALA A 73 10.43 -3.98 6.61
CA ALA A 73 10.23 -5.29 7.18
C ALA A 73 10.89 -6.36 6.32
N ASP A 74 11.41 -7.41 6.98
CA ASP A 74 11.98 -8.56 6.30
C ASP A 74 10.85 -9.31 5.57
N PRO A 75 10.95 -9.50 4.23
CA PRO A 75 9.93 -10.21 3.47
C PRO A 75 9.73 -11.66 3.92
N ASN A 76 10.74 -12.26 4.53
CA ASN A 76 10.68 -13.66 4.98
C ASN A 76 10.19 -13.81 6.42
N SER A 77 10.08 -12.70 7.14
CA SER A 77 9.56 -12.73 8.51
C SER A 77 8.06 -12.48 8.50
N GLY A 78 7.36 -13.10 9.40
CA GLY A 78 5.92 -12.93 9.54
C GLY A 78 5.11 -13.98 8.81
N TYR A 79 3.80 -13.92 9.02
CA TYR A 79 2.85 -14.90 8.53
C TYR A 79 2.72 -14.85 7.01
N GLY A 80 2.78 -16.01 6.37
CA GLY A 80 2.59 -16.12 4.94
C GLY A 80 3.83 -15.91 4.09
N GLY A 81 5.01 -15.69 4.70
CA GLY A 81 6.27 -15.53 3.97
C GLY A 81 6.25 -14.38 2.98
N THR A 82 6.90 -14.56 1.83
CA THR A 82 7.01 -13.51 0.81
C THR A 82 5.68 -13.11 0.18
N LEU A 83 4.77 -14.06 0.00
CA LEU A 83 3.43 -13.76 -0.52
C LEU A 83 2.63 -12.94 0.50
N GLY A 84 2.70 -13.31 1.77
CA GLY A 84 2.06 -12.55 2.84
C GLY A 84 2.60 -11.13 2.93
N HIS A 85 3.91 -10.98 2.79
CA HIS A 85 4.54 -9.66 2.76
C HIS A 85 4.02 -8.82 1.58
N ALA A 86 3.96 -9.41 0.38
CA ALA A 86 3.44 -8.72 -0.80
C ALA A 86 1.99 -8.28 -0.60
N ARG A 87 1.16 -9.13 0.01
CA ARG A 87 -0.24 -8.78 0.31
C ARG A 87 -0.33 -7.62 1.29
N ARG A 88 0.52 -7.60 2.31
CA ARG A 88 0.57 -6.49 3.26
C ARG A 88 0.97 -5.19 2.58
N LEU A 89 1.95 -5.25 1.69
CA LEU A 89 2.35 -4.08 0.89
C LEU A 89 1.20 -3.61 -0.01
N ALA A 90 0.47 -4.53 -0.64
CA ALA A 90 -0.67 -4.19 -1.48
C ALA A 90 -1.76 -3.50 -0.68
N ARG A 91 -2.04 -3.95 0.55
CA ARG A 91 -3.02 -3.31 1.42
C ARG A 91 -2.59 -1.89 1.80
N SER A 92 -1.31 -1.72 2.13
CA SER A 92 -0.75 -0.40 2.44
C SER A 92 -0.85 0.54 1.23
N LEU A 93 -0.52 0.05 0.04
CA LEU A 93 -0.63 0.83 -1.18
C LEU A 93 -2.08 1.24 -1.45
N ASN A 94 -3.02 0.30 -1.28
CA ASN A 94 -4.43 0.59 -1.46
C ASN A 94 -4.91 1.70 -0.51
N ALA A 95 -4.51 1.62 0.75
CA ALA A 95 -4.84 2.62 1.75
C ALA A 95 -4.25 4.00 1.38
N LEU A 96 -2.99 4.03 0.94
CA LEU A 96 -2.34 5.27 0.50
C LEU A 96 -3.06 5.87 -0.70
N CYS A 97 -3.44 5.05 -1.69
CA CYS A 97 -4.21 5.50 -2.84
C CYS A 97 -5.54 6.13 -2.42
N ASN A 98 -6.24 5.50 -1.47
CA ASN A 98 -7.50 6.01 -0.95
C ASN A 98 -7.32 7.39 -0.31
N TYR A 99 -6.27 7.59 0.48
CA TYR A 99 -6.00 8.89 1.08
C TYR A 99 -5.62 9.94 0.04
N VAL A 100 -4.82 9.59 -0.96
CA VAL A 100 -4.46 10.53 -2.03
C VAL A 100 -5.71 11.00 -2.76
N GLU A 101 -6.61 10.09 -3.13
CA GLU A 101 -7.87 10.43 -3.81
C GLU A 101 -8.76 11.28 -2.93
N ARG A 102 -8.92 10.87 -1.67
CA ARG A 102 -9.79 11.56 -0.72
C ARG A 102 -9.30 12.98 -0.42
N LEU A 103 -8.00 13.14 -0.14
CA LEU A 103 -7.41 14.42 0.18
C LEU A 103 -7.30 15.29 -1.06
N GLY A 104 -7.03 14.71 -2.22
CA GLY A 104 -7.02 15.44 -3.48
C GLY A 104 -8.38 15.99 -3.85
N GLY A 105 -9.44 15.22 -3.60
CA GLY A 105 -10.81 15.66 -3.86
C GLY A 105 -11.25 16.84 -3.00
N GLU A 106 -10.70 16.98 -1.82
CA GLU A 106 -11.02 18.08 -0.91
C GLU A 106 -10.41 19.43 -1.32
N ARG A 107 -9.57 19.43 -2.37
CA ARG A 107 -8.89 20.63 -2.87
C ARG A 107 -9.69 21.40 -3.91
N SER A 108 -10.69 20.83 -4.45
CA SER A 108 -11.48 21.47 -5.51
C SER A 108 -12.49 22.46 -4.97
#